data_15ae6cdc635e176d886cc2e0cb284827
#
_entry.id   15ae6cdc635e176d886cc2e0cb284827
#
_cell.length_a   1.000
_cell.length_b   1.000
_cell.length_c   1.000
_cell.angle_alpha   90.00
_cell.angle_beta   90.00
_cell.angle_gamma   90.00
#
_symmetry.space_group_name_H-M   'P 1'
#
loop_
_entity.id
_entity.type
_entity.pdbx_description
1 polymer ?
#
loop_
_entity_poly.entity_id
_entity_poly.type
_entity_poly.pdbx_seq_one_letter_code
_entity_poly.pdbx_strand_id
1 'polypeptide(L)'
;MGIIFTFIAVLLAALALNLFANRVIFRPMKKEWPLTLPWEKVFIPTRGGKKLHALYLPAQNGKETLLFFHGKAGNVTYFEDFAKTYAKYGYGILIFDYRGYGLSQGRLTEQNMYQDGAAALGYLLKEKEITPQKIVIWGYSLGNGPAVQTAVDFNILPLKAVILQSPFTHTPDMAAFIILRSWRRGRTLQRILSTLFKPVFFNKKFDNLSKIRRIHAPLLVAYSRQDTVIPWQMSCALADKASRTAKRYFSPRGTHEQFRWAERAAVDFLSGKKSRSTRPPKH
;
A
#
# COMPACT_ATOMS: atom_id res chain seq x y z
N MET A 1 -15.07 32.53 30.01
CA MET A 1 -16.03 31.70 29.25
C MET A 1 -15.71 31.63 27.75
N GLY A 2 -15.51 32.75 27.02
CA GLY A 2 -15.24 32.73 25.55
C GLY A 2 -14.08 31.86 25.11
N ILE A 3 -12.94 31.89 25.81
CA ILE A 3 -11.74 31.10 25.47
C ILE A 3 -12.02 29.58 25.54
N ILE A 4 -12.80 29.13 26.55
CA ILE A 4 -13.16 27.72 26.71
C ILE A 4 -14.08 27.26 25.57
N PHE A 5 -15.09 28.08 25.20
CA PHE A 5 -15.97 27.77 24.07
C PHE A 5 -15.22 27.71 22.73
N THR A 6 -14.28 28.65 22.50
CA THR A 6 -13.44 28.65 21.31
C THR A 6 -12.57 27.38 21.26
N PHE A 7 -11.97 27.00 22.38
CA PHE A 7 -11.13 25.79 22.45
C PHE A 7 -11.95 24.51 22.17
N ILE A 8 -13.15 24.37 22.75
CA ILE A 8 -14.05 23.24 22.51
C ILE A 8 -14.49 23.23 21.05
N ALA A 9 -14.85 24.37 20.45
CA ALA A 9 -15.24 24.43 19.04
C ALA A 9 -14.11 23.98 18.10
N VAL A 10 -12.87 24.41 18.36
CA VAL A 10 -11.69 23.98 17.61
C VAL A 10 -11.45 22.48 17.76
N LEU A 11 -11.60 21.95 18.96
CA LEU A 11 -11.44 20.51 19.22
C LEU A 11 -12.50 19.66 18.48
N LEU A 12 -13.75 20.09 18.51
CA LEU A 12 -14.85 19.43 17.79
C LEU A 12 -14.66 19.50 16.28
N ALA A 13 -14.23 20.65 15.74
CA ALA A 13 -13.91 20.81 14.34
C ALA A 13 -12.76 19.90 13.91
N ALA A 14 -11.72 19.79 14.73
CA ALA A 14 -10.58 18.89 14.53
C ALA A 14 -11.02 17.42 14.52
N LEU A 15 -11.88 17.03 15.46
CA LEU A 15 -12.43 15.67 15.53
C LEU A 15 -13.29 15.35 14.31
N ALA A 16 -14.19 16.26 13.92
CA ALA A 16 -15.04 16.10 12.75
C ALA A 16 -14.21 15.95 11.47
N LEU A 17 -13.17 16.77 11.30
CA LEU A 17 -12.28 16.69 10.15
C LEU A 17 -11.45 15.40 10.15
N ASN A 18 -11.02 14.92 11.32
CA ASN A 18 -10.35 13.62 11.46
C ASN A 18 -11.28 12.46 11.05
N LEU A 19 -12.53 12.47 11.50
CA LEU A 19 -13.52 11.46 11.14
C LEU A 19 -13.82 11.49 9.64
N PHE A 20 -13.97 12.68 9.06
CA PHE A 20 -14.17 12.86 7.62
C PHE A 20 -12.98 12.35 6.80
N ALA A 21 -11.77 12.76 7.16
CA ALA A 21 -10.55 12.33 6.48
C ALA A 21 -10.35 10.81 6.55
N ASN A 22 -10.62 10.19 7.71
CA ASN A 22 -10.60 8.74 7.85
C ASN A 22 -11.61 8.06 6.91
N ARG A 23 -12.81 8.62 6.77
CA ARG A 23 -13.86 8.08 5.88
C ARG A 23 -13.50 8.22 4.39
N VAL A 24 -12.78 9.27 4.02
CA VAL A 24 -12.31 9.50 2.64
C VAL A 24 -11.13 8.58 2.30
N ILE A 25 -10.18 8.44 3.22
CA ILE A 25 -8.96 7.65 3.00
C ILE A 25 -9.21 6.15 3.10
N PHE A 26 -10.05 5.73 4.06
CA PHE A 26 -10.37 4.33 4.30
C PHE A 26 -11.80 4.07 3.89
N ARG A 27 -11.98 3.32 2.81
CA ARG A 27 -13.29 2.98 2.25
C ARG A 27 -13.45 1.46 2.18
N PRO A 28 -13.67 0.77 3.30
CA PRO A 28 -13.90 -0.67 3.31
C PRO A 28 -15.12 -1.01 2.44
N MET A 29 -14.95 -1.94 1.49
CA MET A 29 -16.01 -2.40 0.62
C MET A 29 -16.33 -3.85 0.92
N LYS A 30 -17.65 -4.16 0.96
CA LYS A 30 -18.19 -5.51 1.21
C LYS A 30 -18.68 -6.20 -0.06
N LYS A 31 -18.87 -5.43 -1.16
CA LYS A 31 -19.29 -5.96 -2.45
C LYS A 31 -18.27 -6.98 -2.94
N GLU A 32 -18.73 -8.12 -3.39
CA GLU A 32 -17.90 -9.13 -4.07
C GLU A 32 -18.00 -8.97 -5.58
N TRP A 33 -16.91 -9.28 -6.26
CA TRP A 33 -16.79 -9.33 -7.72
C TRP A 33 -16.62 -10.77 -8.17
N PRO A 34 -17.08 -11.13 -9.39
CA PRO A 34 -16.88 -12.47 -9.93
C PRO A 34 -15.40 -12.85 -10.00
N LEU A 35 -15.10 -14.09 -9.65
CA LEU A 35 -13.78 -14.69 -9.73
C LEU A 35 -13.75 -15.73 -10.85
N THR A 36 -12.66 -15.77 -11.62
CA THR A 36 -12.47 -16.72 -12.73
C THR A 36 -11.19 -17.56 -12.58
N LEU A 37 -10.24 -17.12 -11.74
CA LEU A 37 -9.08 -17.95 -11.41
C LEU A 37 -9.45 -19.00 -10.35
N PRO A 38 -8.72 -20.15 -10.31
CA PRO A 38 -8.97 -21.24 -9.37
C PRO A 38 -8.45 -20.90 -7.96
N TRP A 39 -9.07 -19.94 -7.32
CA TRP A 39 -8.68 -19.47 -6.00
C TRP A 39 -9.00 -20.46 -4.88
N GLU A 40 -8.06 -20.65 -3.99
CA GLU A 40 -8.32 -21.20 -2.67
C GLU A 40 -8.78 -20.06 -1.74
N LYS A 41 -10.02 -20.11 -1.26
CA LYS A 41 -10.55 -19.17 -0.27
C LYS A 41 -10.08 -19.58 1.13
N VAL A 42 -9.36 -18.71 1.80
CA VAL A 42 -8.77 -18.99 3.10
C VAL A 42 -9.15 -17.94 4.15
N PHE A 43 -9.11 -18.34 5.42
CA PHE A 43 -9.35 -17.47 6.56
C PHE A 43 -8.13 -17.51 7.49
N ILE A 44 -7.33 -16.47 7.45
CA ILE A 44 -6.07 -16.36 8.19
C ILE A 44 -6.35 -15.86 9.61
N PRO A 45 -5.98 -16.63 10.67
CA PRO A 45 -6.13 -16.17 12.03
C PRO A 45 -5.18 -15.02 12.34
N THR A 46 -5.68 -14.00 13.07
CA THR A 46 -4.88 -12.88 13.53
C THR A 46 -4.69 -12.90 15.03
N ARG A 47 -3.73 -12.15 15.53
CA ARG A 47 -3.60 -11.87 16.94
C ARG A 47 -4.89 -11.25 17.48
N GLY A 48 -5.49 -11.85 18.51
CA GLY A 48 -6.79 -11.42 19.05
C GLY A 48 -8.01 -12.18 18.47
N GLY A 49 -7.79 -13.33 17.81
CA GLY A 49 -8.85 -14.29 17.45
C GLY A 49 -9.74 -13.89 16.27
N LYS A 50 -9.43 -12.77 15.57
CA LYS A 50 -10.14 -12.38 14.35
C LYS A 50 -9.56 -13.12 13.15
N LYS A 51 -10.38 -13.33 12.11
CA LYS A 51 -9.98 -13.98 10.87
C LYS A 51 -9.99 -12.99 9.70
N LEU A 52 -8.92 -13.02 8.89
CA LEU A 52 -8.85 -12.30 7.62
C LEU A 52 -9.31 -13.20 6.50
N HIS A 53 -10.17 -12.71 5.65
CA HIS A 53 -10.50 -13.33 4.38
C HIS A 53 -9.36 -13.11 3.40
N ALA A 54 -8.92 -14.15 2.73
CA ALA A 54 -7.89 -14.09 1.71
C ALA A 54 -8.19 -15.06 0.56
N LEU A 55 -7.59 -14.76 -0.58
CA LEU A 55 -7.60 -15.59 -1.77
C LEU A 55 -6.15 -16.00 -2.09
N TYR A 56 -5.91 -17.30 -2.15
CA TYR A 56 -4.61 -17.87 -2.47
C TYR A 56 -4.63 -18.59 -3.81
N LEU A 57 -3.66 -18.29 -4.66
CA LEU A 57 -3.38 -18.97 -5.91
C LEU A 57 -1.95 -19.51 -5.83
N PRO A 58 -1.72 -20.83 -5.92
CA PRO A 58 -0.38 -21.40 -5.80
C PRO A 58 0.52 -21.01 -6.98
N ALA A 59 1.81 -20.87 -6.71
CA ALA A 59 2.81 -20.64 -7.75
C ALA A 59 3.00 -21.86 -8.62
N GLN A 60 3.31 -21.64 -9.89
CA GLN A 60 3.63 -22.69 -10.86
C GLN A 60 5.13 -22.71 -11.17
N ASN A 61 5.66 -23.87 -11.53
CA ASN A 61 7.04 -24.04 -12.00
C ASN A 61 8.10 -23.41 -11.06
N GLY A 62 7.89 -23.47 -9.75
CA GLY A 62 8.82 -22.97 -8.76
C GLY A 62 8.97 -21.44 -8.72
N LYS A 63 8.02 -20.72 -9.31
CA LYS A 63 7.98 -19.25 -9.25
C LYS A 63 7.75 -18.75 -7.83
N GLU A 64 7.93 -17.44 -7.66
CA GLU A 64 7.70 -16.74 -6.40
C GLU A 64 6.20 -16.55 -6.15
N THR A 65 5.85 -16.31 -4.86
CA THR A 65 4.50 -15.94 -4.43
C THR A 65 4.45 -14.46 -4.07
N LEU A 66 3.51 -13.74 -4.68
CA LEU A 66 3.25 -12.33 -4.43
C LEU A 66 2.28 -12.20 -3.24
N LEU A 67 2.76 -11.64 -2.13
CA LEU A 67 1.92 -11.22 -1.00
C LEU A 67 1.43 -9.80 -1.30
N PHE A 68 0.18 -9.67 -1.75
CA PHE A 68 -0.38 -8.43 -2.24
C PHE A 68 -1.16 -7.67 -1.17
N PHE A 69 -0.71 -6.46 -0.88
CA PHE A 69 -1.31 -5.49 0.01
C PHE A 69 -2.14 -4.51 -0.82
N HIS A 70 -3.45 -4.68 -0.84
CA HIS A 70 -4.34 -3.93 -1.71
C HIS A 70 -4.56 -2.47 -1.29
N GLY A 71 -5.07 -1.65 -2.22
CA GLY A 71 -5.39 -0.25 -2.01
C GLY A 71 -6.67 -0.02 -1.20
N LYS A 72 -7.09 1.26 -1.09
CA LYS A 72 -8.25 1.65 -0.28
C LYS A 72 -9.60 1.19 -0.85
N ALA A 73 -9.70 1.03 -2.16
CA ALA A 73 -10.94 0.65 -2.84
C ALA A 73 -10.99 -0.86 -3.07
N GLY A 74 -12.20 -1.42 -3.08
CA GLY A 74 -12.40 -2.84 -3.32
C GLY A 74 -12.13 -3.72 -2.11
N ASN A 75 -11.93 -5.00 -2.38
CA ASN A 75 -11.53 -6.06 -1.48
C ASN A 75 -10.76 -7.11 -2.31
N VAL A 76 -10.43 -8.27 -1.74
CA VAL A 76 -9.66 -9.30 -2.44
C VAL A 76 -10.22 -9.68 -3.82
N THR A 77 -11.55 -9.70 -3.99
CA THR A 77 -12.19 -10.08 -5.26
C THR A 77 -12.08 -8.98 -6.33
N TYR A 78 -11.93 -7.71 -5.93
CA TYR A 78 -11.74 -6.58 -6.86
C TYR A 78 -10.40 -6.64 -7.61
N PHE A 79 -9.39 -7.27 -7.00
CA PHE A 79 -8.02 -7.29 -7.53
C PHE A 79 -7.70 -8.53 -8.39
N GLU A 80 -8.72 -9.22 -8.91
CA GLU A 80 -8.51 -10.38 -9.76
C GLU A 80 -7.73 -10.06 -11.04
N ASP A 81 -7.91 -8.87 -11.63
CA ASP A 81 -7.15 -8.47 -12.81
C ASP A 81 -5.65 -8.27 -12.52
N PHE A 82 -5.29 -7.85 -11.30
CA PHE A 82 -3.91 -7.88 -10.85
C PHE A 82 -3.41 -9.32 -10.84
N ALA A 83 -4.16 -10.24 -10.24
CA ALA A 83 -3.78 -11.64 -10.16
C ALA A 83 -3.63 -12.29 -11.54
N LYS A 84 -4.58 -12.08 -12.45
CA LYS A 84 -4.50 -12.55 -13.86
C LYS A 84 -3.23 -12.06 -14.56
N THR A 85 -2.84 -10.81 -14.28
CA THR A 85 -1.65 -10.20 -14.87
C THR A 85 -0.38 -10.94 -14.50
N TYR A 86 -0.25 -11.46 -13.28
CA TYR A 86 0.96 -12.13 -12.82
C TYR A 86 0.86 -13.66 -12.84
N ALA A 87 -0.33 -14.23 -12.69
CA ALA A 87 -0.56 -15.67 -12.81
C ALA A 87 -0.14 -16.23 -14.18
N LYS A 88 -0.29 -15.46 -15.27
CA LYS A 88 0.18 -15.85 -16.62
C LYS A 88 1.69 -16.09 -16.71
N TYR A 89 2.47 -15.55 -15.76
CA TYR A 89 3.91 -15.78 -15.64
C TYR A 89 4.25 -16.90 -14.63
N GLY A 90 3.23 -17.55 -14.08
CA GLY A 90 3.39 -18.63 -13.11
C GLY A 90 3.57 -18.16 -11.65
N TYR A 91 3.48 -16.86 -11.35
CA TYR A 91 3.56 -16.37 -9.97
C TYR A 91 2.38 -16.86 -9.14
N GLY A 92 2.65 -17.34 -7.92
CA GLY A 92 1.64 -17.53 -6.89
C GLY A 92 1.20 -16.16 -6.33
N ILE A 93 0.00 -16.11 -5.76
CA ILE A 93 -0.57 -14.86 -5.28
C ILE A 93 -1.36 -15.12 -3.99
N LEU A 94 -1.08 -14.36 -2.94
CA LEU A 94 -1.93 -14.23 -1.76
C LEU A 94 -2.41 -12.79 -1.69
N ILE A 95 -3.72 -12.59 -1.83
CA ILE A 95 -4.38 -11.32 -1.59
C ILE A 95 -5.25 -11.49 -0.34
N PHE A 96 -5.18 -10.56 0.62
CA PHE A 96 -5.96 -10.63 1.85
C PHE A 96 -6.67 -9.31 2.13
N ASP A 97 -7.86 -9.41 2.69
CA ASP A 97 -8.64 -8.26 3.17
C ASP A 97 -8.17 -7.85 4.56
N TYR A 98 -7.82 -6.57 4.74
CA TYR A 98 -7.58 -6.04 6.09
C TYR A 98 -8.83 -6.14 6.95
N ARG A 99 -8.68 -6.17 8.28
CA ARG A 99 -9.81 -6.10 9.21
C ARG A 99 -10.77 -4.98 8.82
N GLY A 100 -12.06 -5.33 8.66
CA GLY A 100 -13.12 -4.42 8.22
C GLY A 100 -13.40 -4.41 6.71
N TYR A 101 -12.51 -4.92 5.87
CA TYR A 101 -12.74 -5.11 4.44
C TYR A 101 -13.38 -6.47 4.14
N GLY A 102 -14.05 -6.58 2.99
CA GLY A 102 -14.61 -7.83 2.47
C GLY A 102 -15.30 -8.67 3.55
N LEU A 103 -14.88 -9.91 3.70
CA LEU A 103 -15.36 -10.84 4.73
C LEU A 103 -14.47 -10.87 5.98
N SER A 104 -13.40 -10.05 6.02
CA SER A 104 -12.52 -9.97 7.19
C SER A 104 -13.22 -9.39 8.40
N GLN A 105 -12.97 -10.01 9.56
CA GLN A 105 -13.54 -9.62 10.83
C GLN A 105 -12.77 -8.45 11.46
N GLY A 106 -13.40 -7.74 12.39
CA GLY A 106 -12.75 -6.72 13.21
C GLY A 106 -12.81 -5.32 12.62
N ARG A 107 -11.99 -4.43 13.16
CA ARG A 107 -12.01 -2.99 12.86
C ARG A 107 -10.72 -2.54 12.19
N LEU A 108 -10.85 -1.68 11.20
CA LEU A 108 -9.73 -1.06 10.50
C LEU A 108 -9.03 0.00 11.37
N THR A 109 -7.77 -0.26 11.69
CA THR A 109 -6.84 0.70 12.30
C THR A 109 -5.47 0.53 11.67
N GLU A 110 -4.57 1.52 11.78
CA GLU A 110 -3.19 1.40 11.28
C GLU A 110 -2.47 0.21 11.91
N GLN A 111 -2.54 0.08 13.24
CA GLN A 111 -1.92 -1.02 13.97
C GLN A 111 -2.48 -2.39 13.56
N ASN A 112 -3.81 -2.46 13.34
CA ASN A 112 -4.43 -3.70 12.86
C ASN A 112 -3.95 -4.05 11.45
N MET A 113 -3.82 -3.08 10.53
CA MET A 113 -3.30 -3.34 9.18
C MET A 113 -1.86 -3.87 9.21
N TYR A 114 -1.03 -3.41 10.15
CA TYR A 114 0.32 -3.95 10.35
C TYR A 114 0.30 -5.39 10.82
N GLN A 115 -0.55 -5.70 11.82
CA GLN A 115 -0.74 -7.06 12.31
C GLN A 115 -1.35 -8.00 11.26
N ASP A 116 -2.23 -7.47 10.40
CA ASP A 116 -2.85 -8.22 9.32
C ASP A 116 -1.79 -8.61 8.27
N GLY A 117 -0.90 -7.70 7.91
CA GLY A 117 0.23 -7.99 7.04
C GLY A 117 1.18 -9.03 7.61
N ALA A 118 1.50 -8.92 8.90
CA ALA A 118 2.31 -9.91 9.60
C ALA A 118 1.65 -11.30 9.63
N ALA A 119 0.31 -11.36 9.86
CA ALA A 119 -0.44 -12.61 9.85
C ALA A 119 -0.45 -13.24 8.44
N ALA A 120 -0.65 -12.44 7.39
CA ALA A 120 -0.64 -12.91 6.01
C ALA A 120 0.74 -13.44 5.58
N LEU A 121 1.82 -12.76 5.97
CA LEU A 121 3.18 -13.28 5.76
C LEU A 121 3.41 -14.57 6.54
N GLY A 122 3.00 -14.60 7.82
CA GLY A 122 3.09 -15.80 8.65
C GLY A 122 2.34 -17.00 8.07
N TYR A 123 1.19 -16.77 7.44
CA TYR A 123 0.43 -17.81 6.74
C TYR A 123 1.22 -18.42 5.57
N LEU A 124 1.86 -17.61 4.73
CA LEU A 124 2.71 -18.13 3.65
C LEU A 124 3.89 -18.95 4.16
N LEU A 125 4.53 -18.49 5.25
CA LEU A 125 5.70 -19.13 5.82
C LEU A 125 5.37 -20.45 6.52
N LYS A 126 4.26 -20.51 7.27
CA LYS A 126 3.94 -21.61 8.18
C LYS A 126 2.94 -22.61 7.60
N GLU A 127 1.85 -22.10 6.99
CA GLU A 127 0.78 -22.96 6.50
C GLU A 127 1.00 -23.39 5.04
N LYS A 128 1.64 -22.52 4.23
CA LYS A 128 2.00 -22.84 2.85
C LYS A 128 3.47 -23.26 2.68
N GLU A 129 4.25 -23.22 3.77
CA GLU A 129 5.66 -23.63 3.83
C GLU A 129 6.54 -22.99 2.75
N ILE A 130 6.17 -21.75 2.34
CA ILE A 130 6.91 -21.04 1.30
C ILE A 130 8.13 -20.38 1.95
N THR A 131 9.32 -20.70 1.42
CA THR A 131 10.56 -20.09 1.92
C THR A 131 10.60 -18.60 1.66
N PRO A 132 11.20 -17.78 2.54
CA PRO A 132 11.28 -16.33 2.39
C PRO A 132 11.80 -15.88 1.02
N GLN A 133 12.79 -16.58 0.47
CA GLN A 133 13.39 -16.31 -0.84
C GLN A 133 12.42 -16.45 -2.02
N LYS A 134 11.25 -17.03 -1.79
CA LYS A 134 10.16 -17.18 -2.76
C LYS A 134 8.99 -16.23 -2.50
N ILE A 135 9.09 -15.34 -1.50
CA ILE A 135 8.04 -14.39 -1.16
C ILE A 135 8.43 -12.99 -1.63
N VAL A 136 7.51 -12.36 -2.36
CA VAL A 136 7.57 -10.95 -2.78
C VAL A 136 6.48 -10.19 -2.05
N ILE A 137 6.84 -9.18 -1.24
CA ILE A 137 5.87 -8.25 -0.68
C ILE A 137 5.52 -7.22 -1.75
N TRP A 138 4.23 -7.06 -2.05
CA TRP A 138 3.76 -6.08 -3.03
C TRP A 138 2.74 -5.13 -2.40
N GLY A 139 3.13 -3.87 -2.22
CA GLY A 139 2.22 -2.81 -1.78
C GLY A 139 1.66 -2.02 -2.96
N TYR A 140 0.36 -1.75 -2.93
CA TYR A 140 -0.32 -0.91 -3.90
C TYR A 140 -1.08 0.23 -3.19
N SER A 141 -0.82 1.49 -3.57
CA SER A 141 -1.54 2.66 -3.03
C SER A 141 -1.54 2.66 -1.48
N LEU A 142 -2.70 2.65 -0.82
CA LEU A 142 -2.83 2.55 0.64
C LEU A 142 -2.08 1.35 1.21
N GLY A 143 -2.08 0.22 0.49
CA GLY A 143 -1.39 -1.00 0.91
C GLY A 143 0.11 -0.87 1.06
N ASN A 144 0.73 0.19 0.51
CA ASN A 144 2.15 0.46 0.74
C ASN A 144 2.47 0.73 2.22
N GLY A 145 1.53 1.30 3.00
CA GLY A 145 1.72 1.53 4.43
C GLY A 145 2.02 0.22 5.19
N PRO A 146 1.07 -0.74 5.22
CA PRO A 146 1.32 -2.01 5.88
C PRO A 146 2.38 -2.87 5.18
N ALA A 147 2.56 -2.78 3.85
CA ALA A 147 3.63 -3.50 3.14
C ALA A 147 5.03 -3.05 3.59
N VAL A 148 5.27 -1.73 3.68
CA VAL A 148 6.53 -1.17 4.20
C VAL A 148 6.76 -1.60 5.65
N GLN A 149 5.73 -1.54 6.51
CA GLN A 149 5.86 -1.99 7.90
C GLN A 149 6.19 -3.48 7.98
N THR A 150 5.48 -4.33 7.25
CA THR A 150 5.76 -5.78 7.22
C THR A 150 7.18 -6.06 6.73
N ALA A 151 7.63 -5.40 5.67
CA ALA A 151 8.99 -5.56 5.16
C ALA A 151 10.07 -5.12 6.18
N VAL A 152 9.77 -4.12 7.01
CA VAL A 152 10.68 -3.66 8.07
C VAL A 152 10.66 -4.59 9.29
N ASP A 153 9.49 -5.05 9.72
CA ASP A 153 9.36 -5.94 10.88
C ASP A 153 10.02 -7.31 10.64
N PHE A 154 10.01 -7.75 9.38
CA PHE A 154 10.60 -9.02 8.95
C PHE A 154 11.88 -8.84 8.12
N ASN A 155 12.62 -7.75 8.32
CA ASN A 155 13.82 -7.41 7.55
C ASN A 155 15.00 -8.38 7.72
N ILE A 156 14.96 -9.25 8.72
CA ILE A 156 15.93 -10.35 8.91
C ILE A 156 15.66 -11.53 7.96
N LEU A 157 14.45 -11.64 7.43
CA LEU A 157 14.14 -12.69 6.46
C LEU A 157 14.70 -12.31 5.09
N PRO A 158 15.37 -13.27 4.41
CA PRO A 158 15.86 -13.05 3.05
C PRO A 158 14.72 -13.09 2.01
N LEU A 159 13.78 -12.14 2.11
CA LEU A 159 12.68 -12.05 1.16
C LEU A 159 13.19 -11.85 -0.27
N LYS A 160 12.51 -12.42 -1.26
CA LYS A 160 12.86 -12.27 -2.67
C LYS A 160 12.94 -10.80 -3.08
N ALA A 161 11.90 -10.02 -2.76
CA ALA A 161 11.83 -8.60 -3.09
C ALA A 161 10.69 -7.89 -2.34
N VAL A 162 10.74 -6.57 -2.37
CA VAL A 162 9.63 -5.68 -2.03
C VAL A 162 9.33 -4.81 -3.25
N ILE A 163 8.06 -4.73 -3.66
CA ILE A 163 7.59 -3.88 -4.75
C ILE A 163 6.57 -2.90 -4.18
N LEU A 164 6.81 -1.62 -4.36
CA LEU A 164 5.89 -0.55 -3.94
C LEU A 164 5.38 0.16 -5.18
N GLN A 165 4.10 0.00 -5.49
CA GLN A 165 3.44 0.63 -6.62
C GLN A 165 2.59 1.81 -6.17
N SER A 166 2.85 3.00 -6.73
CA SER A 166 2.23 4.27 -6.32
C SER A 166 2.30 4.50 -4.81
N PRO A 167 3.50 4.43 -4.17
CA PRO A 167 3.61 4.64 -2.74
C PRO A 167 3.54 6.13 -2.38
N PHE A 168 3.04 6.42 -1.17
CA PHE A 168 2.97 7.76 -0.58
C PHE A 168 3.92 7.89 0.62
N THR A 169 4.33 9.12 0.95
CA THR A 169 5.24 9.40 2.07
C THR A 169 4.58 9.19 3.42
N HIS A 170 3.46 9.90 3.65
CA HIS A 170 2.66 9.88 4.87
C HIS A 170 1.18 10.05 4.51
N THR A 171 0.28 9.45 5.29
CA THR A 171 -1.16 9.65 5.09
C THR A 171 -1.60 11.11 5.22
N PRO A 172 -1.10 11.90 6.20
CA PRO A 172 -1.44 13.31 6.29
C PRO A 172 -1.07 14.13 5.04
N ASP A 173 0.08 13.85 4.44
CA ASP A 173 0.50 14.54 3.20
C ASP A 173 -0.41 14.18 2.02
N MET A 174 -0.77 12.90 1.90
CA MET A 174 -1.71 12.41 0.89
C MET A 174 -3.09 13.05 1.07
N ALA A 175 -3.59 13.11 2.30
CA ALA A 175 -4.89 13.71 2.61
C ALA A 175 -4.89 15.21 2.30
N ALA A 176 -3.86 15.94 2.71
CA ALA A 176 -3.69 17.34 2.37
C ALA A 176 -3.72 17.56 0.85
N PHE A 177 -3.02 16.71 0.09
CA PHE A 177 -3.05 16.80 -1.38
C PHE A 177 -4.45 16.57 -1.96
N ILE A 178 -5.18 15.54 -1.50
CA ILE A 178 -6.53 15.22 -1.99
C ILE A 178 -7.51 16.35 -1.68
N ILE A 179 -7.50 16.88 -0.45
CA ILE A 179 -8.38 17.95 0.00
C ILE A 179 -8.09 19.26 -0.76
N LEU A 180 -6.81 19.59 -0.90
CA LEU A 180 -6.40 20.87 -1.47
C LEU A 180 -6.41 20.87 -3.00
N ARG A 181 -6.37 19.71 -3.66
CA ARG A 181 -6.59 19.58 -5.09
C ARG A 181 -8.00 20.01 -5.51
N SER A 182 -9.01 19.78 -4.65
CA SER A 182 -10.38 20.25 -4.90
C SER A 182 -10.52 21.77 -4.75
N TRP A 183 -9.56 22.43 -4.07
CA TRP A 183 -9.51 23.89 -3.90
C TRP A 183 -8.51 24.50 -4.87
N ARG A 184 -8.99 24.99 -6.01
CA ARG A 184 -8.16 25.57 -7.10
C ARG A 184 -7.40 26.87 -6.73
N ARG A 185 -7.26 27.24 -5.47
CA ARG A 185 -6.61 28.49 -5.01
C ARG A 185 -5.21 28.25 -4.42
N GLY A 186 -4.19 28.73 -5.16
CA GLY A 186 -2.87 29.13 -4.68
C GLY A 186 -2.00 28.09 -3.96
N ARG A 187 -0.86 27.72 -4.56
CA ARG A 187 0.16 26.79 -3.98
C ARG A 187 0.67 27.23 -2.60
N THR A 188 0.67 28.55 -2.30
CA THR A 188 1.13 29.10 -1.02
C THR A 188 0.15 28.81 0.12
N LEU A 189 -1.15 29.05 -0.11
CA LEU A 189 -2.21 28.72 0.87
C LEU A 189 -2.24 27.20 1.12
N GLN A 190 -2.03 26.41 0.09
CA GLN A 190 -1.91 24.97 0.16
C GLN A 190 -0.78 24.50 1.10
N ARG A 191 0.42 25.10 1.00
CA ARG A 191 1.53 24.82 1.91
C ARG A 191 1.24 25.22 3.36
N ILE A 192 0.70 26.43 3.58
CA ILE A 192 0.38 26.92 4.91
C ILE A 192 -0.67 26.03 5.60
N LEU A 193 -1.77 25.72 4.90
CA LEU A 193 -2.82 24.85 5.44
C LEU A 193 -2.29 23.43 5.70
N SER A 194 -1.49 22.87 4.79
CA SER A 194 -0.90 21.53 5.01
C SER A 194 0.01 21.50 6.25
N THR A 195 0.74 22.59 6.53
CA THR A 195 1.65 22.66 7.69
C THR A 195 0.89 22.87 8.99
N LEU A 196 -0.15 23.71 8.99
CA LEU A 196 -0.98 23.99 10.17
C LEU A 196 -1.89 22.82 10.56
N PHE A 197 -2.37 22.05 9.57
CA PHE A 197 -3.33 20.97 9.80
C PHE A 197 -2.69 19.60 10.00
N LYS A 198 -1.42 19.39 9.64
CA LYS A 198 -0.70 18.12 9.76
C LYS A 198 -0.71 17.48 11.15
N PRO A 199 -0.46 18.18 12.25
CA PRO A 199 -0.32 17.52 13.54
C PRO A 199 -1.63 17.12 14.21
N VAL A 200 -2.77 17.75 13.85
CA VAL A 200 -4.02 17.63 14.61
C VAL A 200 -4.95 16.53 14.09
N PHE A 201 -4.81 16.12 12.81
CA PHE A 201 -5.90 15.44 12.11
C PHE A 201 -5.74 13.95 11.87
N PHE A 202 -4.57 13.34 12.13
CA PHE A 202 -4.38 11.95 11.74
C PHE A 202 -3.71 11.08 12.82
N ASN A 203 -4.49 10.19 13.39
CA ASN A 203 -3.99 9.10 14.22
C ASN A 203 -3.50 7.89 13.40
N LYS A 204 -3.68 7.89 12.07
CA LYS A 204 -3.13 6.90 11.14
C LYS A 204 -2.13 7.59 10.22
N LYS A 205 -0.85 7.46 10.53
CA LYS A 205 0.21 8.22 9.86
C LYS A 205 0.83 7.49 8.68
N PHE A 206 0.91 6.15 8.74
CA PHE A 206 1.63 5.34 7.76
C PHE A 206 2.92 6.02 7.30
N ASP A 207 3.82 6.30 8.27
CA ASP A 207 5.07 6.99 7.99
C ASP A 207 6.03 6.08 7.23
N ASN A 208 5.85 6.03 5.92
CA ASN A 208 6.69 5.23 5.03
C ASN A 208 8.06 5.87 4.83
N LEU A 209 8.15 7.21 4.93
CA LEU A 209 9.39 7.93 4.66
C LEU A 209 10.47 7.65 5.70
N SER A 210 10.10 7.54 6.98
CA SER A 210 11.05 7.20 8.05
C SER A 210 11.49 5.73 8.00
N LYS A 211 10.66 4.85 7.43
CA LYS A 211 10.84 3.39 7.45
C LYS A 211 11.56 2.84 6.23
N ILE A 212 11.43 3.49 5.06
CA ILE A 212 11.86 2.93 3.76
C ILE A 212 13.33 2.50 3.73
N ARG A 213 14.22 3.19 4.45
CA ARG A 213 15.66 2.85 4.55
C ARG A 213 15.93 1.55 5.29
N ARG A 214 14.99 1.10 6.11
CA ARG A 214 15.12 -0.12 6.93
C ARG A 214 14.71 -1.38 6.17
N ILE A 215 14.26 -1.27 4.92
CA ILE A 215 13.99 -2.41 4.05
C ILE A 215 15.32 -2.92 3.51
N HIS A 216 15.70 -4.15 3.87
CA HIS A 216 16.94 -4.79 3.43
C HIS A 216 16.74 -5.62 2.15
N ALA A 217 15.55 -6.15 1.92
CA ALA A 217 15.23 -6.89 0.70
C ALA A 217 15.41 -6.02 -0.57
N PRO A 218 15.70 -6.63 -1.72
CA PRO A 218 15.68 -5.92 -3.00
C PRO A 218 14.38 -5.13 -3.18
N LEU A 219 14.46 -3.84 -3.48
CA LEU A 219 13.32 -2.92 -3.50
C LEU A 219 13.11 -2.33 -4.89
N LEU A 220 11.87 -2.38 -5.39
CA LEU A 220 11.40 -1.64 -6.56
C LEU A 220 10.35 -0.62 -6.13
N VAL A 221 10.57 0.65 -6.45
CA VAL A 221 9.57 1.73 -6.30
C VAL A 221 9.07 2.11 -7.69
N ALA A 222 7.81 1.78 -7.98
CA ALA A 222 7.15 2.04 -9.26
C ALA A 222 6.11 3.16 -9.11
N TYR A 223 6.16 4.17 -9.99
CA TYR A 223 5.23 5.30 -9.96
C TYR A 223 5.02 5.92 -11.34
N SER A 224 3.90 6.61 -11.53
CA SER A 224 3.53 7.19 -12.82
C SER A 224 3.29 8.70 -12.72
N ARG A 225 3.68 9.41 -13.80
CA ARG A 225 3.40 10.86 -13.93
C ARG A 225 1.90 11.16 -14.01
N GLN A 226 1.11 10.25 -14.57
CA GLN A 226 -0.34 10.39 -14.74
C GLN A 226 -1.15 9.89 -13.53
N ASP A 227 -0.47 9.49 -12.45
CA ASP A 227 -1.16 9.15 -11.20
C ASP A 227 -1.81 10.42 -10.63
N THR A 228 -3.13 10.43 -10.64
CA THR A 228 -3.93 11.56 -10.18
C THR A 228 -4.35 11.44 -8.71
N VAL A 229 -4.07 10.31 -8.08
CA VAL A 229 -4.41 10.03 -6.68
C VAL A 229 -3.21 10.23 -5.76
N ILE A 230 -2.08 9.63 -6.11
CA ILE A 230 -0.82 9.80 -5.38
C ILE A 230 0.12 10.65 -6.22
N PRO A 231 0.50 11.85 -5.78
CA PRO A 231 1.48 12.66 -6.49
C PRO A 231 2.78 11.88 -6.66
N TRP A 232 3.24 11.75 -7.92
CA TRP A 232 4.47 11.02 -8.22
C TRP A 232 5.69 11.52 -7.43
N GLN A 233 5.68 12.79 -7.01
CA GLN A 233 6.71 13.40 -6.17
C GLN A 233 6.85 12.71 -4.82
N MET A 234 5.74 12.22 -4.23
CA MET A 234 5.80 11.45 -2.97
C MET A 234 6.52 10.12 -3.18
N SER A 235 6.19 9.41 -4.25
CA SER A 235 6.87 8.16 -4.62
C SER A 235 8.34 8.38 -4.94
N CYS A 236 8.66 9.49 -5.63
CA CYS A 236 10.03 9.91 -5.92
C CYS A 236 10.83 10.16 -4.63
N ALA A 237 10.26 10.90 -3.67
CA ALA A 237 10.89 11.17 -2.38
C ALA A 237 11.17 9.88 -1.59
N LEU A 238 10.27 8.91 -1.64
CA LEU A 238 10.50 7.58 -1.06
C LEU A 238 11.65 6.85 -1.76
N ALA A 239 11.66 6.87 -3.09
CA ALA A 239 12.73 6.24 -3.86
C ALA A 239 14.10 6.92 -3.64
N ASP A 240 14.13 8.24 -3.40
CA ASP A 240 15.35 8.99 -3.05
C ASP A 240 15.83 8.66 -1.64
N LYS A 241 14.90 8.41 -0.71
CA LYS A 241 15.20 8.07 0.67
C LYS A 241 15.56 6.59 0.86
N ALA A 242 15.15 5.71 -0.05
CA ALA A 242 15.42 4.28 -0.01
C ALA A 242 16.92 3.97 -0.07
N SER A 243 17.29 2.70 0.15
CA SER A 243 18.68 2.25 0.01
C SER A 243 19.22 2.53 -1.41
N ARG A 244 20.55 2.65 -1.56
CA ARG A 244 21.20 2.87 -2.86
C ARG A 244 20.95 1.74 -3.87
N THR A 245 20.62 0.56 -3.40
CA THR A 245 20.32 -0.63 -4.22
C THR A 245 18.88 -0.66 -4.71
N ALA A 246 18.01 0.20 -4.18
CA ALA A 246 16.62 0.27 -4.60
C ALA A 246 16.52 0.68 -6.08
N LYS A 247 15.70 -0.04 -6.83
CA LYS A 247 15.37 0.27 -8.23
C LYS A 247 14.19 1.22 -8.30
N ARG A 248 14.16 2.04 -9.36
CA ARG A 248 13.07 2.98 -9.62
C ARG A 248 12.50 2.68 -10.98
N TYR A 249 11.20 2.73 -11.06
CA TYR A 249 10.50 2.72 -12.33
C TYR A 249 9.53 3.88 -12.40
N PHE A 250 9.83 4.85 -13.24
CA PHE A 250 8.96 5.98 -13.54
C PHE A 250 8.28 5.74 -14.88
N SER A 251 6.94 5.68 -14.87
CA SER A 251 6.15 5.59 -16.09
C SER A 251 5.65 6.98 -16.51
N PRO A 252 5.84 7.39 -17.78
CA PRO A 252 5.24 8.62 -18.29
C PRO A 252 3.73 8.48 -18.48
N ARG A 253 3.23 7.24 -18.56
CA ARG A 253 1.82 6.88 -18.80
C ARG A 253 1.37 5.85 -17.75
N GLY A 254 0.07 5.85 -17.48
CA GLY A 254 -0.55 4.91 -16.54
C GLY A 254 -1.25 5.66 -15.41
N THR A 255 -2.56 5.47 -15.31
CA THR A 255 -3.37 6.05 -14.24
C THR A 255 -3.23 5.25 -12.97
N HIS A 256 -3.67 5.82 -11.83
CA HIS A 256 -3.60 5.16 -10.52
C HIS A 256 -4.26 3.78 -10.51
N GLU A 257 -5.39 3.63 -11.20
CA GLU A 257 -6.22 2.42 -11.18
C GLU A 257 -5.72 1.31 -12.12
N GLN A 258 -4.77 1.61 -13.01
CA GLN A 258 -4.21 0.64 -13.95
C GLN A 258 -3.01 -0.06 -13.34
N PHE A 259 -3.08 -1.36 -13.06
CA PHE A 259 -1.96 -2.12 -12.50
C PHE A 259 -0.88 -2.43 -13.54
N ARG A 260 -1.26 -2.58 -14.81
CA ARG A 260 -0.41 -3.12 -15.87
C ARG A 260 0.77 -2.24 -16.28
N TRP A 261 0.74 -0.94 -16.02
CA TRP A 261 1.87 -0.07 -16.40
C TRP A 261 3.18 -0.42 -15.68
N ALA A 262 3.11 -1.07 -14.52
CA ALA A 262 4.28 -1.54 -13.79
C ALA A 262 4.65 -3.00 -14.11
N GLU A 263 3.81 -3.75 -14.86
CA GLU A 263 3.93 -5.17 -15.09
C GLU A 263 5.32 -5.58 -15.59
N ARG A 264 5.75 -5.01 -16.72
CA ARG A 264 7.03 -5.37 -17.33
C ARG A 264 8.21 -5.04 -16.42
N ALA A 265 8.19 -3.88 -15.77
CA ALA A 265 9.24 -3.47 -14.84
C ALA A 265 9.35 -4.41 -13.65
N ALA A 266 8.22 -4.85 -13.10
CA ALA A 266 8.18 -5.79 -12.00
C ALA A 266 8.68 -7.18 -12.40
N VAL A 267 8.23 -7.71 -13.55
CA VAL A 267 8.68 -9.02 -14.07
C VAL A 267 10.17 -8.99 -14.37
N ASP A 268 10.68 -7.95 -15.03
CA ASP A 268 12.11 -7.80 -15.32
C ASP A 268 12.93 -7.71 -14.01
N PHE A 269 12.44 -6.97 -13.02
CA PHE A 269 13.07 -6.84 -11.72
C PHE A 269 13.16 -8.18 -10.98
N LEU A 270 12.06 -8.94 -10.92
CA LEU A 270 12.01 -10.25 -10.26
C LEU A 270 12.88 -11.31 -10.98
N SER A 271 13.00 -11.18 -12.31
CA SER A 271 13.83 -12.08 -13.13
C SER A 271 15.32 -11.69 -13.14
N GLY A 272 15.72 -10.66 -12.38
CA GLY A 272 17.11 -10.17 -12.36
C GLY A 272 17.58 -9.50 -13.66
N LYS A 273 16.67 -9.27 -14.62
CA LYS A 273 17.01 -8.56 -15.85
C LYS A 273 17.32 -7.08 -15.55
N LYS A 274 18.24 -6.48 -16.31
CA LYS A 274 18.51 -5.04 -16.19
C LYS A 274 17.25 -4.24 -16.59
N SER A 275 16.40 -3.93 -15.63
CA SER A 275 15.33 -2.96 -15.80
C SER A 275 15.96 -1.61 -16.11
N ARG A 276 15.54 -0.95 -17.19
CA ARG A 276 15.91 0.44 -17.43
C ARG A 276 15.31 1.29 -16.31
N SER A 277 16.15 1.69 -15.35
CA SER A 277 15.73 2.66 -14.34
C SER A 277 15.43 3.96 -15.05
N THR A 278 14.15 4.32 -15.13
CA THR A 278 13.72 5.59 -15.71
C THR A 278 13.60 6.60 -14.58
N ARG A 279 14.36 7.70 -14.66
CA ARG A 279 14.22 8.82 -13.73
C ARG A 279 13.19 9.82 -14.28
N PRO A 280 12.41 10.49 -13.42
CA PRO A 280 11.62 11.63 -13.87
C PRO A 280 12.56 12.71 -14.44
N PRO A 281 12.09 13.51 -15.41
CA PRO A 281 12.84 14.65 -15.89
C PRO A 281 13.18 15.58 -14.72
N LYS A 282 14.40 16.10 -14.70
CA LYS A 282 14.78 17.16 -13.75
C LYS A 282 13.92 18.38 -14.07
N HIS A 283 13.23 18.93 -13.09
CA HIS A 283 12.53 20.20 -13.18
C HIS A 283 13.50 21.34 -12.95
#